data_520e746d8a1a328e59b6218b7edf7e47
#
_entry.id   520e746d8a1a328e59b6218b7edf7e47
#
_cell.length_a   1.000
_cell.length_b   1.000
_cell.length_c   1.000
_cell.angle_alpha   90.00
_cell.angle_beta   90.00
_cell.angle_gamma   90.00
#
_symmetry.space_group_name_H-M   'P 1'
#
loop_
_entity.id
_entity.type
_entity.pdbx_description
1 polymer ?
#
loop_
_entity_poly.entity_id
_entity_poly.type
_entity_poly.pdbx_seq_one_letter_code
_entity_poly.pdbx_strand_id
1 'polypeptide(L)'
;MAFSWETQWNSPNYTAAANVYATWGRPRTIEAIAIHWWGDPSNNPSYEGVVNYLCRPNGNSSAHIVATGTGRRAACIIDLEDASWATNSANPYTISIECDPRCRDEDYDVVAEVIAQLRSIYGYLPLVPHRQFVSTSCPGNYDLDRLERIAATKEVSKDDDWGNVRNKVAPAPAKPTWVAMESPRHLRATTDLYVYDLVNKRNVGAVIKGGTDIDFRTKAVWDGKTYLRSKSSTDGGRDWGIASDALSEIPAPAPEKDKKPEVMPPQAHEKPSEGSLDKDTTTLLQDIKKLLQELTRLLRGIFKIGDK
;
A
#
# COMPACT_ATOMS: atom_id res chain seq x y z
N MET A 1 -10.82 -29.28 -16.27
CA MET A 1 -12.11 -28.68 -15.82
C MET A 1 -11.75 -27.53 -14.87
N ALA A 2 -12.36 -26.36 -15.05
CA ALA A 2 -12.21 -25.24 -14.13
C ALA A 2 -12.74 -25.59 -12.73
N PHE A 3 -12.26 -24.89 -11.70
CA PHE A 3 -12.84 -25.02 -10.37
C PHE A 3 -14.10 -24.14 -10.24
N SER A 4 -14.91 -24.39 -9.21
CA SER A 4 -16.10 -23.58 -8.92
C SER A 4 -15.84 -22.61 -7.78
N TRP A 5 -16.24 -21.35 -7.98
CA TRP A 5 -16.28 -20.35 -6.92
C TRP A 5 -17.52 -20.50 -6.03
N GLU A 6 -17.31 -20.44 -4.72
CA GLU A 6 -18.38 -20.37 -3.72
C GLU A 6 -18.38 -18.99 -3.09
N THR A 7 -19.44 -18.24 -3.33
CA THR A 7 -19.57 -16.83 -2.88
C THR A 7 -20.62 -16.62 -1.81
N GLN A 8 -21.34 -17.68 -1.41
CA GLN A 8 -22.38 -17.65 -0.37
C GLN A 8 -21.83 -17.51 1.06
N TRP A 9 -20.53 -17.76 1.24
CA TRP A 9 -19.87 -17.69 2.53
C TRP A 9 -19.41 -16.26 2.87
N ASN A 10 -19.57 -15.85 4.14
CA ASN A 10 -19.08 -14.55 4.62
C ASN A 10 -18.48 -14.71 6.01
N SER A 11 -17.22 -14.36 6.15
CA SER A 11 -16.57 -14.27 7.45
C SER A 11 -16.77 -12.87 8.03
N PRO A 12 -17.21 -12.72 9.29
CA PRO A 12 -17.25 -11.43 9.97
C PRO A 12 -15.88 -11.03 10.56
N ASN A 13 -14.86 -11.88 10.43
CA ASN A 13 -13.57 -11.73 11.10
C ASN A 13 -12.56 -11.05 10.16
N TYR A 14 -12.70 -9.76 9.93
CA TYR A 14 -11.81 -8.97 9.05
C TYR A 14 -11.72 -7.52 9.53
N THR A 15 -10.78 -6.81 8.98
CA THR A 15 -10.70 -5.35 9.14
C THR A 15 -11.08 -4.71 7.81
N ALA A 16 -12.19 -3.98 7.81
CA ALA A 16 -12.64 -3.27 6.61
C ALA A 16 -11.54 -2.34 6.07
N ALA A 17 -11.39 -2.25 4.75
CA ALA A 17 -10.36 -1.45 4.07
C ALA A 17 -10.22 -0.04 4.64
N ALA A 18 -11.36 0.60 4.93
CA ALA A 18 -11.39 1.94 5.54
C ALA A 18 -10.75 2.02 6.93
N ASN A 19 -10.69 0.91 7.67
CA ASN A 19 -10.19 0.84 9.04
C ASN A 19 -8.76 0.28 9.15
N VAL A 20 -8.21 -0.23 8.04
CA VAL A 20 -6.89 -0.87 8.03
C VAL A 20 -5.78 0.07 8.51
N TYR A 21 -5.82 1.34 8.08
CA TYR A 21 -4.82 2.31 8.53
C TYR A 21 -4.88 2.57 10.04
N ALA A 22 -6.06 2.71 10.59
CA ALA A 22 -6.23 2.93 12.03
C ALA A 22 -5.75 1.74 12.86
N THR A 23 -5.89 0.53 12.32
CA THR A 23 -5.51 -0.71 13.01
C THR A 23 -4.02 -1.04 12.87
N TRP A 24 -3.42 -0.78 11.69
CA TRP A 24 -2.10 -1.32 11.33
C TRP A 24 -1.06 -0.23 11.02
N GLY A 25 -1.43 1.06 11.02
CA GLY A 25 -0.53 2.17 10.69
C GLY A 25 -0.16 2.30 9.22
N ARG A 26 -0.75 1.47 8.34
CA ARG A 26 -0.59 1.53 6.87
C ARG A 26 -1.92 1.28 6.16
N PRO A 27 -2.12 1.83 4.96
CA PRO A 27 -3.32 1.58 4.18
C PRO A 27 -3.40 0.12 3.71
N ARG A 28 -4.61 -0.34 3.38
CA ARG A 28 -4.78 -1.60 2.66
C ARG A 28 -4.15 -1.48 1.27
N THR A 29 -3.24 -2.39 0.97
CA THR A 29 -2.63 -2.58 -0.35
C THR A 29 -2.62 -4.08 -0.64
N ILE A 30 -2.55 -4.46 -1.90
CA ILE A 30 -2.44 -5.88 -2.28
C ILE A 30 -1.08 -6.03 -2.94
N GLU A 31 -0.13 -6.67 -2.23
CA GLU A 31 1.27 -6.75 -2.61
C GLU A 31 1.78 -8.18 -2.73
N ALA A 32 1.09 -9.15 -2.09
CA ALA A 32 1.49 -10.55 -2.12
C ALA A 32 0.29 -11.48 -1.85
N ILE A 33 0.44 -12.75 -2.22
CA ILE A 33 -0.48 -13.83 -1.86
C ILE A 33 0.18 -14.68 -0.76
N ALA A 34 -0.43 -14.70 0.42
CA ALA A 34 0.02 -15.54 1.53
C ALA A 34 -0.62 -16.93 1.42
N ILE A 35 0.24 -17.94 1.34
CA ILE A 35 -0.19 -19.35 1.29
C ILE A 35 -0.23 -19.90 2.71
N HIS A 36 -1.38 -20.46 3.04
CA HIS A 36 -1.66 -21.16 4.30
C HIS A 36 -2.10 -22.59 4.03
N TRP A 37 -2.14 -23.37 5.06
CA TRP A 37 -2.85 -24.64 5.09
C TRP A 37 -3.72 -24.68 6.37
N TRP A 38 -4.85 -25.35 6.32
CA TRP A 38 -5.77 -25.36 7.46
C TRP A 38 -5.48 -26.43 8.53
N GLY A 39 -4.22 -26.85 8.63
CA GLY A 39 -3.75 -27.69 9.71
C GLY A 39 -3.08 -28.99 9.27
N ASP A 40 -2.78 -29.82 10.24
CA ASP A 40 -2.14 -31.10 9.99
C ASP A 40 -3.10 -32.06 9.23
N PRO A 41 -2.68 -32.66 8.11
CA PRO A 41 -3.50 -33.58 7.34
C PRO A 41 -3.92 -34.83 8.14
N SER A 42 -3.18 -35.20 9.20
CA SER A 42 -3.54 -36.33 10.07
C SER A 42 -4.85 -36.11 10.84
N ASN A 43 -5.22 -34.86 11.08
CA ASN A 43 -6.49 -34.48 11.72
C ASN A 43 -7.67 -34.54 10.74
N ASN A 44 -7.41 -34.79 9.45
CA ASN A 44 -8.39 -34.91 8.40
C ASN A 44 -9.50 -33.83 8.41
N PRO A 45 -9.16 -32.54 8.52
CA PRO A 45 -10.16 -31.48 8.53
C PRO A 45 -10.89 -31.43 7.18
N SER A 46 -12.22 -31.26 7.24
CA SER A 46 -13.01 -31.10 6.03
C SER A 46 -13.00 -29.66 5.54
N TYR A 47 -13.15 -29.47 4.24
CA TYR A 47 -13.26 -28.15 3.62
C TYR A 47 -14.42 -27.33 4.25
N GLU A 48 -15.62 -27.93 4.37
CA GLU A 48 -16.78 -27.29 4.96
C GLU A 48 -16.55 -26.94 6.45
N GLY A 49 -15.86 -27.82 7.17
CA GLY A 49 -15.50 -27.57 8.57
C GLY A 49 -14.61 -26.34 8.72
N VAL A 50 -13.65 -26.17 7.81
CA VAL A 50 -12.75 -25.02 7.81
C VAL A 50 -13.47 -23.74 7.40
N VAL A 51 -14.27 -23.78 6.33
CA VAL A 51 -15.07 -22.61 5.92
C VAL A 51 -15.99 -22.15 7.04
N ASN A 52 -16.72 -23.08 7.67
CA ASN A 52 -17.58 -22.78 8.82
C ASN A 52 -16.79 -22.22 10.00
N TYR A 53 -15.62 -22.76 10.29
CA TYR A 53 -14.75 -22.28 11.37
C TYR A 53 -14.29 -20.85 11.14
N LEU A 54 -13.87 -20.50 9.92
CA LEU A 54 -13.41 -19.17 9.58
C LEU A 54 -14.56 -18.15 9.44
N CYS A 55 -15.77 -18.63 9.14
CA CYS A 55 -16.97 -17.79 9.06
C CYS A 55 -17.75 -17.67 10.41
N ARG A 56 -17.29 -18.32 11.49
CA ARG A 56 -17.98 -18.25 12.77
C ARG A 56 -17.95 -16.84 13.34
N PRO A 57 -19.01 -16.37 14.01
CA PRO A 57 -19.01 -15.09 14.69
C PRO A 57 -17.97 -15.10 15.84
N ASN A 58 -17.39 -13.93 16.10
CA ASN A 58 -16.37 -13.73 17.14
C ASN A 58 -15.13 -14.62 17.01
N GLY A 59 -14.75 -14.99 15.78
CA GLY A 59 -13.48 -15.64 15.49
C GLY A 59 -12.30 -14.67 15.66
N ASN A 60 -11.13 -15.23 15.84
CA ASN A 60 -9.86 -14.49 15.95
C ASN A 60 -8.92 -14.72 14.76
N SER A 61 -9.40 -15.43 13.76
CA SER A 61 -8.66 -15.74 12.53
C SER A 61 -9.61 -15.85 11.33
N SER A 62 -9.11 -15.58 10.15
CA SER A 62 -9.82 -15.74 8.90
C SER A 62 -8.83 -15.85 7.73
N ALA A 63 -9.35 -16.04 6.53
CA ALA A 63 -8.63 -15.93 5.26
C ALA A 63 -9.53 -15.28 4.23
N HIS A 64 -8.99 -14.86 3.09
CA HIS A 64 -9.83 -14.38 1.99
C HIS A 64 -10.45 -15.55 1.23
N ILE A 65 -9.66 -16.58 1.01
CA ILE A 65 -10.04 -17.72 0.17
C ILE A 65 -9.70 -19.03 0.89
N VAL A 66 -10.58 -20.02 0.74
CA VAL A 66 -10.34 -21.42 1.13
C VAL A 66 -10.43 -22.26 -0.11
N ALA A 67 -9.41 -23.07 -0.43
CA ALA A 67 -9.31 -23.81 -1.69
C ALA A 67 -8.99 -25.30 -1.48
N THR A 68 -9.68 -26.20 -2.21
CA THR A 68 -9.46 -27.64 -2.19
C THR A 68 -9.57 -28.26 -3.58
N GLY A 69 -8.76 -29.26 -3.86
CA GLY A 69 -8.90 -30.13 -5.03
C GLY A 69 -10.13 -31.01 -4.96
N THR A 70 -10.62 -31.33 -3.76
CA THR A 70 -11.83 -32.16 -3.59
C THR A 70 -13.05 -31.43 -4.16
N GLY A 71 -13.57 -31.96 -5.26
CA GLY A 71 -14.67 -31.32 -6.00
C GLY A 71 -14.25 -30.03 -6.72
N ARG A 72 -12.95 -29.69 -6.74
CA ARG A 72 -12.39 -28.48 -7.38
C ARG A 72 -13.12 -27.22 -6.98
N ARG A 73 -12.97 -26.81 -5.73
CA ARG A 73 -13.76 -25.74 -5.08
C ARG A 73 -12.87 -24.68 -4.46
N ALA A 74 -13.32 -23.44 -4.52
CA ALA A 74 -12.73 -22.33 -3.77
C ALA A 74 -13.83 -21.41 -3.22
N ALA A 75 -13.84 -21.18 -1.91
CA ALA A 75 -14.72 -20.22 -1.26
C ALA A 75 -14.01 -18.89 -1.09
N CYS A 76 -14.59 -17.81 -1.62
CA CYS A 76 -14.20 -16.44 -1.27
C CYS A 76 -15.07 -16.02 -0.08
N ILE A 77 -14.46 -15.91 1.10
CA ILE A 77 -15.19 -15.69 2.37
C ILE A 77 -14.99 -14.28 2.95
N ILE A 78 -14.06 -13.51 2.42
CA ILE A 78 -13.82 -12.08 2.74
C ILE A 78 -13.56 -11.36 1.43
N ASP A 79 -14.07 -10.12 1.33
CA ASP A 79 -13.75 -9.23 0.21
C ASP A 79 -12.22 -9.04 0.12
N LEU A 80 -11.67 -9.16 -1.09
CA LEU A 80 -10.22 -9.07 -1.30
C LEU A 80 -9.66 -7.68 -0.96
N GLU A 81 -10.50 -6.65 -1.03
CA GLU A 81 -10.11 -5.28 -0.65
C GLU A 81 -10.10 -5.05 0.87
N ASP A 82 -10.71 -5.92 1.65
CA ASP A 82 -10.61 -5.91 3.11
C ASP A 82 -9.34 -6.63 3.58
N ALA A 83 -9.01 -6.56 4.86
CA ALA A 83 -7.86 -7.27 5.42
C ALA A 83 -8.33 -8.46 6.26
N SER A 84 -8.01 -9.68 5.83
CA SER A 84 -8.24 -10.88 6.64
C SER A 84 -7.33 -10.91 7.86
N TRP A 85 -7.70 -11.67 8.88
CA TRP A 85 -6.88 -11.87 10.08
C TRP A 85 -6.09 -13.19 9.97
N ALA A 86 -5.09 -13.21 9.09
CA ALA A 86 -4.34 -14.42 8.73
C ALA A 86 -2.83 -14.32 8.99
N THR A 87 -2.23 -13.14 8.77
CA THR A 87 -0.78 -12.95 8.70
C THR A 87 -0.26 -11.90 9.68
N ASN A 88 -1.04 -11.54 10.73
CA ASN A 88 -0.70 -10.51 11.71
C ASN A 88 -0.30 -9.18 11.04
N SER A 89 0.96 -8.75 11.16
CA SER A 89 1.46 -7.50 10.59
C SER A 89 1.37 -7.41 9.07
N ALA A 90 1.22 -8.54 8.37
CA ALA A 90 1.08 -8.61 6.92
C ALA A 90 -0.39 -8.58 6.43
N ASN A 91 -1.38 -8.63 7.34
CA ASN A 91 -2.79 -8.51 6.98
C ASN A 91 -3.11 -7.30 6.08
N PRO A 92 -2.49 -6.13 6.25
CA PRO A 92 -2.76 -4.96 5.41
C PRO A 92 -2.38 -5.10 3.95
N TYR A 93 -1.51 -6.04 3.58
CA TYR A 93 -0.96 -6.09 2.22
C TYR A 93 -0.95 -7.48 1.58
N THR A 94 -1.56 -8.49 2.21
CA THR A 94 -1.66 -9.84 1.64
C THR A 94 -3.10 -10.21 1.31
N ILE A 95 -3.27 -11.03 0.26
CA ILE A 95 -4.43 -11.90 0.09
C ILE A 95 -4.04 -13.26 0.65
N SER A 96 -4.81 -13.81 1.56
CA SER A 96 -4.52 -15.10 2.21
C SER A 96 -5.38 -16.22 1.63
N ILE A 97 -4.73 -17.32 1.23
CA ILE A 97 -5.39 -18.53 0.74
C ILE A 97 -5.12 -19.67 1.70
N GLU A 98 -6.17 -20.22 2.30
CA GLU A 98 -6.14 -21.48 3.06
C GLU A 98 -6.27 -22.64 2.10
N CYS A 99 -5.26 -23.49 2.05
CA CYS A 99 -5.12 -24.58 1.12
C CYS A 99 -5.36 -25.94 1.81
N ASP A 100 -5.90 -26.90 1.07
CA ASP A 100 -6.10 -28.27 1.56
C ASP A 100 -4.75 -28.88 1.98
N PRO A 101 -4.57 -29.29 3.24
CA PRO A 101 -3.28 -29.75 3.76
C PRO A 101 -2.81 -31.09 3.21
N ARG A 102 -3.65 -31.78 2.46
CA ARG A 102 -3.27 -33.06 1.82
C ARG A 102 -2.25 -32.89 0.71
N CYS A 103 -2.13 -31.65 0.15
CA CYS A 103 -1.14 -31.29 -0.87
C CYS A 103 -1.15 -32.25 -2.08
N ARG A 104 -2.31 -32.69 -2.50
CA ARG A 104 -2.46 -33.54 -3.69
C ARG A 104 -2.28 -32.73 -4.97
N ASP A 105 -2.07 -33.38 -6.09
CA ASP A 105 -1.90 -32.68 -7.38
C ASP A 105 -3.12 -31.82 -7.72
N GLU A 106 -4.33 -32.29 -7.44
CA GLU A 106 -5.55 -31.53 -7.63
C GLU A 106 -5.68 -30.33 -6.68
N ASP A 107 -5.08 -30.39 -5.47
CA ASP A 107 -5.05 -29.24 -4.53
C ASP A 107 -4.14 -28.16 -5.08
N TYR A 108 -2.94 -28.53 -5.56
CA TYR A 108 -2.04 -27.61 -6.25
C TYR A 108 -2.68 -26.99 -7.48
N ASP A 109 -3.41 -27.79 -8.26
CA ASP A 109 -4.03 -27.36 -9.50
C ASP A 109 -5.08 -26.26 -9.25
N VAL A 110 -5.98 -26.47 -8.27
CA VAL A 110 -7.01 -25.48 -7.89
C VAL A 110 -6.39 -24.22 -7.29
N VAL A 111 -5.43 -24.35 -6.37
CA VAL A 111 -4.75 -23.19 -5.77
C VAL A 111 -4.03 -22.39 -6.85
N ALA A 112 -3.39 -23.05 -7.82
CA ALA A 112 -2.69 -22.38 -8.91
C ALA A 112 -3.67 -21.64 -9.85
N GLU A 113 -4.85 -22.18 -10.11
CA GLU A 113 -5.91 -21.48 -10.87
C GLU A 113 -6.40 -20.24 -10.12
N VAL A 114 -6.60 -20.32 -8.80
CA VAL A 114 -6.95 -19.17 -7.95
C VAL A 114 -5.85 -18.11 -8.03
N ILE A 115 -4.59 -18.49 -7.92
CA ILE A 115 -3.44 -17.56 -8.02
C ILE A 115 -3.43 -16.86 -9.39
N ALA A 116 -3.63 -17.61 -10.48
CA ALA A 116 -3.67 -17.06 -11.82
C ALA A 116 -4.81 -16.02 -11.98
N GLN A 117 -5.98 -16.31 -11.43
CA GLN A 117 -7.11 -15.40 -11.45
C GLN A 117 -6.84 -14.14 -10.62
N LEU A 118 -6.27 -14.24 -9.43
CA LEU A 118 -5.85 -13.07 -8.63
C LEU A 118 -4.85 -12.21 -9.40
N ARG A 119 -3.88 -12.82 -10.06
CA ARG A 119 -2.88 -12.12 -10.87
C ARG A 119 -3.47 -11.45 -12.12
N SER A 120 -4.55 -11.96 -12.66
CA SER A 120 -5.25 -11.31 -13.78
C SER A 120 -5.89 -9.97 -13.39
N ILE A 121 -6.17 -9.77 -12.09
CA ILE A 121 -6.79 -8.55 -11.55
C ILE A 121 -5.74 -7.57 -11.05
N TYR A 122 -4.83 -8.07 -10.21
CA TYR A 122 -3.90 -7.24 -9.45
C TYR A 122 -2.51 -7.14 -10.10
N GLY A 123 -2.28 -7.84 -11.20
CA GLY A 123 -0.94 -8.04 -11.75
C GLY A 123 -0.16 -9.11 -10.99
N TYR A 124 1.15 -9.20 -11.25
CA TYR A 124 1.97 -10.20 -10.58
C TYR A 124 2.03 -9.93 -9.07
N LEU A 125 1.64 -10.96 -8.30
CA LEU A 125 1.73 -11.00 -6.84
C LEU A 125 2.65 -12.16 -6.45
N PRO A 126 3.76 -11.91 -5.71
CA PRO A 126 4.63 -12.98 -5.23
C PRO A 126 3.89 -13.87 -4.22
N LEU A 127 4.22 -15.15 -4.22
CA LEU A 127 3.75 -16.09 -3.20
C LEU A 127 4.65 -16.02 -1.97
N VAL A 128 4.05 -15.93 -0.79
CA VAL A 128 4.76 -15.88 0.48
C VAL A 128 4.20 -16.92 1.46
N PRO A 129 5.03 -17.66 2.19
CA PRO A 129 4.55 -18.61 3.18
C PRO A 129 4.14 -17.89 4.48
N HIS A 130 3.10 -18.35 5.15
CA HIS A 130 2.67 -17.78 6.44
C HIS A 130 3.82 -17.72 7.47
N ARG A 131 4.69 -18.73 7.51
CA ARG A 131 5.88 -18.78 8.39
C ARG A 131 6.87 -17.64 8.19
N GLN A 132 6.73 -16.84 7.13
CA GLN A 132 7.53 -15.63 6.94
C GLN A 132 7.16 -14.53 7.93
N PHE A 133 5.93 -14.52 8.43
CA PHE A 133 5.38 -13.44 9.25
C PHE A 133 5.24 -13.81 10.73
N VAL A 134 5.09 -15.11 11.02
CA VAL A 134 4.91 -15.62 12.37
C VAL A 134 5.65 -16.95 12.54
N SER A 135 5.98 -17.30 13.78
CA SER A 135 6.57 -18.62 14.11
C SER A 135 5.50 -19.71 13.99
N THR A 136 5.49 -20.42 12.86
CA THR A 136 4.54 -21.50 12.54
C THR A 136 5.12 -22.44 11.50
N SER A 137 4.62 -23.68 11.43
CA SER A 137 4.92 -24.62 10.33
C SER A 137 4.11 -24.32 9.04
N CYS A 138 3.07 -23.48 9.10
CA CYS A 138 2.23 -23.13 7.96
C CYS A 138 3.05 -22.46 6.84
N PRO A 139 2.85 -22.85 5.58
CA PRO A 139 1.83 -23.69 4.98
C PRO A 139 2.20 -25.20 4.90
N GLY A 140 2.91 -25.74 5.86
CA GLY A 140 3.27 -27.16 5.92
C GLY A 140 4.09 -27.63 4.73
N ASN A 141 3.58 -28.62 4.01
CA ASN A 141 4.25 -29.25 2.88
C ASN A 141 3.99 -28.56 1.52
N TYR A 142 3.30 -27.39 1.50
CA TYR A 142 3.13 -26.67 0.24
C TYR A 142 4.48 -26.16 -0.29
N ASP A 143 4.82 -26.61 -1.51
CA ASP A 143 5.94 -26.13 -2.30
C ASP A 143 5.47 -24.91 -3.12
N LEU A 144 5.93 -23.71 -2.72
CA LEU A 144 5.55 -22.46 -3.37
C LEU A 144 6.14 -22.34 -4.78
N ASP A 145 7.34 -22.90 -5.01
CA ASP A 145 7.95 -22.91 -6.34
C ASP A 145 7.16 -23.80 -7.31
N ARG A 146 6.60 -24.89 -6.79
CA ARG A 146 5.69 -25.74 -7.56
C ARG A 146 4.39 -24.99 -7.90
N LEU A 147 3.78 -24.31 -6.93
CA LEU A 147 2.59 -23.46 -7.16
C LEU A 147 2.88 -22.39 -8.20
N GLU A 148 4.02 -21.71 -8.10
CA GLU A 148 4.44 -20.69 -9.04
C GLU A 148 4.52 -21.24 -10.47
N ARG A 149 5.19 -22.39 -10.65
CA ARG A 149 5.32 -23.03 -11.96
C ARG A 149 3.95 -23.43 -12.54
N ILE A 150 3.06 -24.01 -11.72
CA ILE A 150 1.74 -24.42 -12.20
C ILE A 150 0.90 -23.17 -12.52
N ALA A 151 0.87 -22.16 -11.66
CA ALA A 151 0.10 -20.94 -11.88
C ALA A 151 0.52 -20.20 -13.16
N ALA A 152 1.81 -20.21 -13.50
CA ALA A 152 2.32 -19.61 -14.72
C ALA A 152 1.80 -20.29 -16.01
N THR A 153 1.31 -21.53 -15.93
CA THR A 153 0.73 -22.26 -17.07
C THR A 153 -0.79 -22.13 -17.18
N LYS A 154 -1.43 -21.49 -16.19
CA LYS A 154 -2.90 -21.40 -16.17
C LYS A 154 -3.38 -20.27 -17.06
N GLU A 155 -4.28 -20.63 -17.98
CA GLU A 155 -5.05 -19.65 -18.74
C GLU A 155 -6.26 -19.23 -17.90
N VAL A 156 -6.44 -17.92 -17.75
CA VAL A 156 -7.62 -17.36 -17.09
C VAL A 156 -8.70 -17.19 -18.13
N SER A 157 -9.76 -18.01 -18.03
CA SER A 157 -10.94 -17.83 -18.87
C SER A 157 -11.63 -16.53 -18.52
N LYS A 158 -12.01 -15.75 -19.54
CA LYS A 158 -12.80 -14.51 -19.36
C LYS A 158 -14.25 -14.81 -18.96
N ASP A 159 -14.68 -16.02 -19.11
CA ASP A 159 -16.07 -16.49 -18.94
C ASP A 159 -16.29 -17.27 -17.65
N ASP A 160 -15.22 -17.50 -16.85
CA ASP A 160 -15.39 -18.18 -15.57
C ASP A 160 -16.21 -17.30 -14.62
N ASP A 161 -16.98 -17.94 -13.74
CA ASP A 161 -17.94 -17.41 -12.75
C ASP A 161 -17.38 -16.31 -11.80
N TRP A 162 -16.28 -15.72 -12.25
CA TRP A 162 -15.58 -14.56 -11.69
C TRP A 162 -16.49 -13.32 -11.56
N GLY A 163 -17.57 -13.26 -12.35
CA GLY A 163 -18.61 -12.26 -12.23
C GLY A 163 -19.26 -12.23 -10.85
N ASN A 164 -19.47 -13.40 -10.22
CA ASN A 164 -20.03 -13.52 -8.88
C ASN A 164 -19.03 -13.26 -7.78
N VAL A 165 -17.75 -13.55 -8.00
CA VAL A 165 -16.65 -13.17 -7.09
C VAL A 165 -16.36 -11.67 -7.21
N ARG A 166 -16.41 -11.10 -8.43
CA ARG A 166 -16.29 -9.66 -8.68
C ARG A 166 -17.42 -8.85 -8.04
N ASN A 167 -18.59 -9.43 -7.84
CA ASN A 167 -19.68 -8.73 -7.14
C ASN A 167 -19.48 -8.70 -5.62
N LYS A 168 -18.58 -9.55 -5.07
CA LYS A 168 -18.06 -9.43 -3.70
C LYS A 168 -16.77 -8.61 -3.68
N VAL A 169 -15.97 -8.72 -4.72
CA VAL A 169 -14.85 -7.81 -4.98
C VAL A 169 -15.45 -6.55 -5.56
N ALA A 170 -15.68 -5.56 -4.72
CA ALA A 170 -15.95 -4.22 -5.22
C ALA A 170 -14.92 -3.91 -6.31
N PRO A 171 -15.32 -3.41 -7.49
CA PRO A 171 -14.35 -3.04 -8.51
C PRO A 171 -13.29 -2.19 -7.84
N ALA A 172 -12.02 -2.48 -8.13
CA ALA A 172 -10.90 -1.72 -7.56
C ALA A 172 -11.31 -0.24 -7.62
N PRO A 173 -11.34 0.47 -6.48
CA PRO A 173 -11.99 1.76 -6.42
C PRO A 173 -11.43 2.62 -7.54
N ALA A 174 -12.32 3.18 -8.36
CA ALA A 174 -11.90 4.02 -9.46
C ALA A 174 -10.83 4.98 -8.94
N LYS A 175 -9.70 5.09 -9.63
CA LYS A 175 -8.65 6.00 -9.18
C LYS A 175 -8.89 7.38 -9.73
N PRO A 176 -8.63 8.43 -8.95
CA PRO A 176 -8.73 9.78 -9.46
C PRO A 176 -7.71 10.00 -10.58
N THR A 177 -8.14 10.61 -11.67
CA THR A 177 -7.21 11.02 -12.73
C THR A 177 -6.61 12.37 -12.37
N TRP A 178 -5.32 12.37 -12.03
CA TRP A 178 -4.57 13.58 -11.73
C TRP A 178 -4.08 14.23 -13.01
N VAL A 179 -4.49 15.47 -13.23
CA VAL A 179 -4.12 16.27 -14.42
C VAL A 179 -3.20 17.40 -13.98
N ALA A 180 -2.13 17.63 -14.74
CA ALA A 180 -1.28 18.80 -14.53
C ALA A 180 -2.09 20.07 -14.73
N MET A 181 -1.87 21.07 -13.88
CA MET A 181 -2.47 22.39 -14.06
C MET A 181 -1.66 23.18 -15.07
N GLU A 182 -2.32 24.00 -15.89
CA GLU A 182 -1.66 24.87 -16.88
C GLU A 182 -0.62 25.80 -16.24
N SER A 183 -0.94 26.27 -15.04
CA SER A 183 0.00 27.00 -14.18
C SER A 183 -0.12 26.53 -12.72
N PRO A 184 0.98 26.49 -11.97
CA PRO A 184 0.91 26.26 -10.54
C PRO A 184 0.03 27.30 -9.84
N ARG A 185 -0.79 26.85 -8.87
CA ARG A 185 -1.56 27.75 -8.02
C ARG A 185 -0.92 27.82 -6.64
N HIS A 186 -0.75 29.02 -6.16
CA HIS A 186 -0.22 29.33 -4.84
C HIS A 186 -1.40 29.72 -3.94
N LEU A 187 -1.78 28.85 -3.02
CA LEU A 187 -3.00 28.97 -2.21
C LEU A 187 -2.68 28.86 -0.73
N ARG A 188 -3.51 29.49 0.08
CA ARG A 188 -3.39 29.48 1.56
C ARG A 188 -4.44 28.59 2.18
N ALA A 189 -4.04 27.74 3.13
CA ALA A 189 -4.95 27.01 3.98
C ALA A 189 -5.75 27.98 4.88
N THR A 190 -7.08 27.95 4.79
CA THR A 190 -7.94 28.86 5.58
C THR A 190 -8.09 28.38 7.02
N THR A 191 -7.98 27.09 7.26
CA THR A 191 -8.04 26.42 8.56
C THR A 191 -7.04 25.29 8.59
N ASP A 192 -6.94 24.55 9.69
CA ASP A 192 -6.19 23.30 9.72
C ASP A 192 -6.84 22.30 8.76
N LEU A 193 -6.05 21.80 7.78
CA LEU A 193 -6.50 20.91 6.74
C LEU A 193 -5.89 19.53 6.89
N TYR A 194 -6.67 18.53 6.54
CA TYR A 194 -6.19 17.16 6.45
C TYR A 194 -5.95 16.78 4.99
N VAL A 195 -4.85 16.09 4.73
CA VAL A 195 -4.65 15.41 3.46
C VAL A 195 -5.64 14.26 3.39
N TYR A 196 -6.39 14.18 2.29
CA TYR A 196 -7.46 13.21 2.10
C TYR A 196 -7.04 12.14 1.08
N ASP A 197 -7.22 10.89 1.45
CA ASP A 197 -7.09 9.74 0.55
C ASP A 197 -8.41 9.59 -0.21
N LEU A 198 -8.38 9.89 -1.51
CA LEU A 198 -9.58 9.95 -2.34
C LEU A 198 -10.19 8.56 -2.56
N VAL A 199 -9.33 7.55 -2.71
CA VAL A 199 -9.72 6.16 -2.96
C VAL A 199 -10.33 5.54 -1.71
N ASN A 200 -9.65 5.67 -0.57
CA ASN A 200 -10.10 5.10 0.70
C ASN A 200 -11.03 6.03 1.50
N LYS A 201 -11.40 7.19 0.94
CA LYS A 201 -12.36 8.16 1.49
C LYS A 201 -12.10 8.55 2.96
N ARG A 202 -10.83 8.84 3.30
CA ARG A 202 -10.41 9.13 4.68
C ARG A 202 -9.29 10.15 4.78
N ASN A 203 -9.16 10.78 5.93
CA ASN A 203 -8.00 11.61 6.27
C ASN A 203 -6.77 10.71 6.55
N VAL A 204 -5.60 11.10 6.05
CA VAL A 204 -4.34 10.31 6.17
C VAL A 204 -3.42 10.80 7.30
N GLY A 205 -3.94 11.54 8.27
CA GLY A 205 -3.21 11.95 9.47
C GLY A 205 -2.24 13.14 9.28
N ALA A 206 -1.89 13.52 8.04
CA ALA A 206 -1.09 14.72 7.80
C ALA A 206 -1.97 15.96 7.96
N VAL A 207 -1.56 16.87 8.82
CA VAL A 207 -2.26 18.15 9.10
C VAL A 207 -1.46 19.30 8.52
N ILE A 208 -2.09 20.10 7.68
CA ILE A 208 -1.56 21.37 7.19
C ILE A 208 -2.20 22.46 8.04
N LYS A 209 -1.39 23.24 8.74
CA LYS A 209 -1.88 24.28 9.62
C LYS A 209 -2.51 25.44 8.84
N GLY A 210 -3.60 26.01 9.41
CA GLY A 210 -4.20 27.23 8.88
C GLY A 210 -3.17 28.34 8.76
N GLY A 211 -3.26 29.11 7.68
CA GLY A 211 -2.27 30.12 7.33
C GLY A 211 -1.06 29.64 6.52
N THR A 212 -0.91 28.31 6.29
CA THR A 212 0.18 27.75 5.47
C THR A 212 -0.08 28.02 3.99
N ASP A 213 0.95 28.53 3.30
CA ASP A 213 0.95 28.73 1.85
C ASP A 213 1.48 27.47 1.13
N ILE A 214 0.81 27.05 0.08
CA ILE A 214 1.10 25.78 -0.59
C ILE A 214 1.05 25.97 -2.12
N ASP A 215 2.07 25.44 -2.80
CA ASP A 215 2.10 25.36 -4.26
C ASP A 215 1.42 24.09 -4.76
N PHE A 216 0.40 24.23 -5.57
CA PHE A 216 -0.30 23.11 -6.21
C PHE A 216 0.03 23.05 -7.70
N ARG A 217 0.23 21.83 -8.22
CA ARG A 217 0.63 21.61 -9.61
C ARG A 217 -0.28 20.63 -10.36
N THR A 218 -1.02 19.81 -9.64
CA THR A 218 -1.96 18.86 -10.22
C THR A 218 -3.31 18.96 -9.53
N LYS A 219 -4.37 18.64 -10.28
CA LYS A 219 -5.75 18.58 -9.78
C LYS A 219 -6.42 17.29 -10.23
N ALA A 220 -7.40 16.85 -9.48
CA ALA A 220 -8.32 15.79 -9.85
C ALA A 220 -9.75 16.17 -9.43
N VAL A 221 -10.73 15.72 -10.20
CA VAL A 221 -12.15 15.78 -9.80
C VAL A 221 -12.53 14.39 -9.31
N TRP A 222 -13.05 14.31 -8.09
CA TRP A 222 -13.43 13.08 -7.45
C TRP A 222 -14.69 13.27 -6.61
N ASP A 223 -15.68 12.41 -6.80
CA ASP A 223 -17.00 12.54 -6.14
C ASP A 223 -17.59 13.97 -6.23
N GLY A 224 -17.45 14.61 -7.40
CA GLY A 224 -17.94 15.96 -7.65
C GLY A 224 -17.16 17.10 -7.01
N LYS A 225 -16.08 16.82 -6.29
CA LYS A 225 -15.18 17.80 -5.68
C LYS A 225 -13.85 17.88 -6.39
N THR A 226 -13.25 19.07 -6.39
CA THR A 226 -11.89 19.27 -6.90
C THR A 226 -10.89 19.10 -5.76
N TYR A 227 -9.90 18.27 -5.98
CA TYR A 227 -8.76 18.08 -5.08
C TYR A 227 -7.49 18.56 -5.75
N LEU A 228 -6.59 19.12 -4.95
CA LEU A 228 -5.31 19.65 -5.38
C LEU A 228 -4.17 18.89 -4.73
N ARG A 229 -3.04 18.81 -5.46
CA ARG A 229 -1.83 18.11 -5.02
C ARG A 229 -0.61 18.98 -5.27
N SER A 230 0.28 19.08 -4.28
CA SER A 230 1.55 19.78 -4.42
C SER A 230 2.61 18.88 -5.08
N LYS A 231 3.70 19.50 -5.56
CA LYS A 231 4.82 18.76 -6.19
C LYS A 231 5.53 17.82 -5.22
N SER A 232 5.53 18.12 -3.93
CA SER A 232 6.21 17.31 -2.92
C SER A 232 5.47 16.01 -2.56
N SER A 233 4.25 15.83 -3.04
CA SER A 233 3.48 14.60 -2.87
C SER A 233 3.86 13.53 -3.91
N THR A 234 5.15 13.33 -4.19
CA THR A 234 5.67 12.14 -4.86
C THR A 234 5.70 10.98 -3.86
N ASP A 235 4.56 10.64 -3.37
CA ASP A 235 4.28 9.66 -2.34
C ASP A 235 4.00 8.26 -2.92
N GLY A 236 4.77 7.89 -3.94
CA GLY A 236 4.72 6.55 -4.50
C GLY A 236 3.41 6.20 -5.22
N GLY A 237 2.74 7.20 -5.83
CA GLY A 237 1.51 6.96 -6.61
C GLY A 237 0.24 6.90 -5.77
N ARG A 238 0.25 7.38 -4.54
CA ARG A 238 -0.94 7.47 -3.68
C ARG A 238 -1.91 8.51 -4.19
N ASP A 239 -3.20 8.23 -4.10
CA ASP A 239 -4.27 9.13 -4.55
C ASP A 239 -4.73 10.08 -3.43
N TRP A 240 -3.80 10.88 -2.92
CA TRP A 240 -4.01 11.84 -1.83
C TRP A 240 -4.13 13.26 -2.37
N GLY A 241 -5.01 14.03 -1.79
CA GLY A 241 -5.23 15.42 -2.18
C GLY A 241 -5.84 16.27 -1.08
N ILE A 242 -5.89 17.57 -1.32
CA ILE A 242 -6.53 18.57 -0.44
C ILE A 242 -7.73 19.12 -1.19
N ALA A 243 -8.89 19.16 -0.56
CA ALA A 243 -10.10 19.73 -1.15
C ALA A 243 -9.90 21.23 -1.43
N SER A 244 -10.22 21.65 -2.67
CA SER A 244 -9.95 23.02 -3.11
C SER A 244 -10.82 24.08 -2.41
N ASP A 245 -11.98 23.71 -1.92
CA ASP A 245 -12.92 24.57 -1.17
C ASP A 245 -12.39 25.01 0.21
N ALA A 246 -11.37 24.34 0.71
CA ALA A 246 -10.72 24.66 1.97
C ALA A 246 -9.46 25.56 1.81
N LEU A 247 -9.25 26.12 0.60
CA LEU A 247 -8.11 26.92 0.24
C LEU A 247 -8.56 28.29 -0.27
N SER A 248 -7.79 29.34 -0.03
CA SER A 248 -8.03 30.68 -0.55
C SER A 248 -6.87 31.15 -1.43
N GLU A 249 -7.19 32.01 -2.40
CA GLU A 249 -6.15 32.75 -3.12
C GLU A 249 -5.36 33.62 -2.16
N ILE A 250 -4.05 33.65 -2.32
CA ILE A 250 -3.20 34.60 -1.60
C ILE A 250 -3.38 35.93 -2.31
N PRO A 251 -3.83 36.99 -1.63
CA PRO A 251 -3.95 38.28 -2.25
C PRO A 251 -2.60 38.69 -2.87
N ALA A 252 -2.61 39.14 -4.10
CA ALA A 252 -1.42 39.74 -4.69
C ALA A 252 -0.91 40.82 -3.75
N PRO A 253 0.41 40.92 -3.49
CA PRO A 253 0.95 41.99 -2.70
C PRO A 253 0.45 43.32 -3.28
N ALA A 254 -0.14 44.16 -2.44
CA ALA A 254 -0.62 45.45 -2.89
C ALA A 254 0.51 46.15 -3.62
N PRO A 255 0.27 46.79 -4.80
CA PRO A 255 1.30 47.48 -5.49
C PRO A 255 1.95 48.48 -4.52
N GLU A 256 3.26 48.35 -4.34
CA GLU A 256 4.01 49.32 -3.51
C GLU A 256 3.69 50.69 -4.10
N LYS A 257 2.99 51.52 -3.29
CA LYS A 257 2.77 52.89 -3.63
C LYS A 257 4.15 53.51 -3.81
N ASP A 258 4.38 54.08 -4.98
CA ASP A 258 5.59 54.74 -5.43
C ASP A 258 6.37 55.37 -4.27
N LYS A 259 7.37 54.66 -3.76
CA LYS A 259 8.43 55.32 -3.02
C LYS A 259 9.26 56.08 -4.00
N LYS A 260 9.09 57.42 -3.98
CA LYS A 260 9.96 58.37 -4.65
C LYS A 260 11.42 57.90 -4.49
N PRO A 261 12.22 57.81 -5.54
CA PRO A 261 13.59 57.34 -5.41
C PRO A 261 14.36 58.28 -4.50
N GLU A 262 14.76 57.76 -3.34
CA GLU A 262 15.68 58.43 -2.46
C GLU A 262 17.06 58.33 -3.08
N VAL A 263 17.62 59.49 -3.50
CA VAL A 263 18.95 59.58 -4.09
C VAL A 263 19.96 59.20 -3.00
N MET A 264 20.47 58.01 -3.04
CA MET A 264 21.59 57.59 -2.21
C MET A 264 22.90 58.28 -2.64
N PRO A 265 23.70 58.79 -1.68
CA PRO A 265 25.05 59.22 -1.98
C PRO A 265 25.95 58.05 -2.40
N PRO A 266 27.00 58.26 -3.20
CA PRO A 266 27.82 57.17 -3.74
C PRO A 266 28.54 56.42 -2.62
N GLN A 267 28.25 55.15 -2.48
CA GLN A 267 28.99 54.24 -1.57
C GLN A 267 30.31 53.81 -2.20
N ALA A 268 31.35 53.92 -1.43
CA ALA A 268 32.67 53.42 -1.74
C ALA A 268 32.67 51.90 -1.88
N HIS A 269 33.40 51.40 -2.87
CA HIS A 269 33.60 49.98 -3.08
C HIS A 269 34.34 49.35 -1.88
N GLU A 270 33.59 48.62 -1.04
CA GLU A 270 34.19 47.65 -0.12
C GLU A 270 34.34 46.31 -0.78
N LYS A 271 35.52 45.69 -0.61
CA LYS A 271 35.86 44.34 -1.02
C LYS A 271 34.91 43.32 -0.39
N PRO A 272 34.54 42.22 -1.07
CA PRO A 272 33.73 41.17 -0.48
C PRO A 272 34.51 40.51 0.68
N SER A 273 33.95 40.61 1.88
CA SER A 273 34.42 39.84 3.04
C SER A 273 34.03 38.36 2.84
N GLU A 274 34.98 37.47 3.02
CA GLU A 274 34.75 36.01 3.11
C GLU A 274 33.70 35.75 4.20
N GLY A 275 32.54 35.24 3.80
CA GLY A 275 31.46 34.88 4.73
C GLY A 275 31.91 33.74 5.63
N SER A 276 32.04 34.03 6.94
CA SER A 276 32.22 32.99 7.94
C SER A 276 30.93 32.15 8.00
N LEU A 277 31.06 30.86 7.71
CA LEU A 277 30.02 29.89 7.96
C LEU A 277 29.54 29.98 9.42
N ASP A 278 28.23 29.94 9.65
CA ASP A 278 27.72 29.96 11.02
C ASP A 278 28.17 28.69 11.77
N LYS A 279 28.15 28.76 13.12
CA LYS A 279 28.61 27.66 13.97
C LYS A 279 27.89 26.33 13.71
N ASP A 280 26.61 26.40 13.34
CA ASP A 280 25.79 25.18 13.12
C ASP A 280 26.20 24.47 11.82
N THR A 281 26.47 25.23 10.75
CA THR A 281 26.96 24.68 9.48
C THR A 281 28.35 24.07 9.63
N THR A 282 29.22 24.65 10.43
CA THR A 282 30.57 24.13 10.70
C THR A 282 30.50 22.83 11.49
N THR A 283 29.62 22.74 12.49
CA THR A 283 29.41 21.53 13.30
C THR A 283 28.87 20.39 12.44
N LEU A 284 27.87 20.68 11.59
CA LEU A 284 27.27 19.68 10.68
C LEU A 284 28.30 19.12 9.70
N LEU A 285 29.17 19.96 9.14
CA LEU A 285 30.26 19.52 8.26
C LEU A 285 31.28 18.60 8.97
N GLN A 286 31.55 18.87 10.25
CA GLN A 286 32.43 18.02 11.06
C GLN A 286 31.80 16.64 11.33
N ASP A 287 30.50 16.61 11.64
CA ASP A 287 29.78 15.35 11.88
C ASP A 287 29.68 14.50 10.60
N ILE A 288 29.37 15.10 9.46
CA ILE A 288 29.37 14.41 8.15
C ILE A 288 30.75 13.82 7.86
N LYS A 289 31.84 14.56 8.11
CA LYS A 289 33.20 14.07 7.87
C LYS A 289 33.55 12.87 8.76
N LYS A 290 33.10 12.87 10.01
CA LYS A 290 33.27 11.78 10.97
C LYS A 290 32.52 10.52 10.54
N LEU A 291 31.25 10.66 10.11
CA LEU A 291 30.45 9.56 9.59
C LEU A 291 31.05 8.92 8.31
N LEU A 292 31.57 9.74 7.40
CA LEU A 292 32.26 9.25 6.20
C LEU A 292 33.54 8.46 6.53
N GLN A 293 34.29 8.88 7.55
CA GLN A 293 35.49 8.15 8.01
C GLN A 293 35.11 6.81 8.65
N GLU A 294 34.04 6.75 9.44
CA GLU A 294 33.55 5.50 10.02
C GLU A 294 33.04 4.52 8.95
N LEU A 295 32.26 5.02 7.97
CA LEU A 295 31.81 4.21 6.84
C LEU A 295 32.97 3.63 6.04
N THR A 296 34.01 4.43 5.79
CA THR A 296 35.21 3.98 5.10
C THR A 296 35.95 2.89 5.87
N ARG A 297 35.97 3.00 7.21
CA ARG A 297 36.58 1.99 8.11
C ARG A 297 35.81 0.68 8.06
N LEU A 298 34.48 0.73 8.09
CA LEU A 298 33.61 -0.45 8.00
C LEU A 298 33.73 -1.15 6.65
N LEU A 299 33.74 -0.40 5.56
CA LEU A 299 33.93 -0.96 4.21
C LEU A 299 35.31 -1.66 4.06
N ARG A 300 36.38 -1.08 4.59
CA ARG A 300 37.72 -1.73 4.61
C ARG A 300 37.75 -3.02 5.45
N GLY A 301 36.91 -3.10 6.51
CA GLY A 301 36.71 -4.31 7.30
C GLY A 301 36.02 -5.43 6.53
N ILE A 302 35.01 -5.09 5.72
CA ILE A 302 34.24 -6.02 4.90
C ILE A 302 35.12 -6.58 3.75
N PHE A 303 35.91 -5.75 3.10
CA PHE A 303 36.77 -6.18 1.99
C PHE A 303 38.01 -6.98 2.44
N LYS A 304 38.38 -7.00 3.73
CA LYS A 304 39.48 -7.85 4.26
C LYS A 304 39.04 -9.29 4.58
N ILE A 305 37.76 -9.62 4.51
CA ILE A 305 37.24 -10.97 4.78
C ILE A 305 37.21 -11.84 3.50
N GLY A 306 37.49 -11.26 2.34
CA GLY A 306 37.49 -11.97 1.05
C GLY A 306 38.81 -12.61 0.59
N ASP A 307 39.90 -12.41 1.33
CA ASP A 307 41.23 -12.93 0.97
C ASP A 307 41.76 -13.92 2.04
N LYS A 308 40.99 -15.00 2.29
CA LYS A 308 41.49 -16.20 2.95
C LYS A 308 40.84 -17.45 2.37
#